data_4b5aa371c7dd4cdcca524c22cd0c6efd
#
_entry.id   4b5aa371c7dd4cdcca524c22cd0c6efd
#
_cell.length_a   1.000
_cell.length_b   1.000
_cell.length_c   1.000
_cell.angle_alpha   90.00
_cell.angle_beta   90.00
_cell.angle_gamma   90.00
#
_symmetry.space_group_name_H-M   'P 1'
#
loop_
_entity.id
_entity.type
_entity.pdbx_description
1 polymer ?
#
loop_
_entity_poly.entity_id
_entity_poly.type
_entity_poly.pdbx_seq_one_letter_code
_entity_poly.pdbx_strand_id
1 'polypeptide(L)'
;MKYLRKIFITVFFLCFKNFLTGQINYFENNSIFLAEAQYNGYIKLFPNIELQKDTTHKWIKRKLFEENLISINDSIAKISINPFLDLSIGVDNGHQTQINFINTRGITFLAQISKNLYLSSEFYENQAFLPEYYNLLIDSVKFLPGNNWVKDYRERGIDYGLAMGRIQWQATDWMTLETGFNTINLGNGFRNLILSNEARPYPYLHMVFNYRKKILLGNVTGIAYHNSQIIDNINDNLKNIFSVNYLTFYPLETLSISLIDLTIFHPSNGYLRFSPYTFIFVPEIRSILLRKKPSWSLPGCAFNIELPNNKIYYQCTFNIDDVIANNFKQNFAYQLGFCSNINLSDTTFLLSIRAEYNSVGEHAMDNKYPTTYPIHLYQPLGMWQGENFNELILQLNLLIQNNLLQIFTSYQNIKPSDINITNKLGNINSFYTSISYTYLINKIAGFGAFIELSDRIALNNDFYNKNSLGFKCGIKYLFRDKSLNRWHL
;
A
#
# COMPACT_ATOMS: atom_id res chain seq x y z
N MET A 1 -24.67 -25.40 -20.87
CA MET A 1 -23.66 -24.61 -21.57
C MET A 1 -24.20 -23.58 -22.58
N LYS A 2 -25.21 -23.85 -23.43
CA LYS A 2 -25.76 -22.84 -24.40
C LYS A 2 -26.40 -21.61 -23.72
N TYR A 3 -27.05 -21.75 -22.57
CA TYR A 3 -27.69 -20.64 -21.84
C TYR A 3 -26.71 -19.74 -21.12
N LEU A 4 -25.66 -20.29 -20.52
CA LEU A 4 -24.58 -19.50 -19.89
C LEU A 4 -23.84 -18.62 -20.91
N ARG A 5 -23.62 -19.14 -22.12
CA ARG A 5 -22.98 -18.39 -23.21
C ARG A 5 -23.86 -17.24 -23.70
N LYS A 6 -25.21 -17.41 -23.75
CA LYS A 6 -26.13 -16.34 -24.09
C LYS A 6 -26.20 -15.25 -22.99
N ILE A 7 -26.21 -15.65 -21.73
CA ILE A 7 -26.20 -14.70 -20.60
C ILE A 7 -24.89 -13.89 -20.60
N PHE A 8 -23.75 -14.54 -20.82
CA PHE A 8 -22.47 -13.86 -20.90
C PHE A 8 -22.39 -12.85 -22.07
N ILE A 9 -22.90 -13.22 -23.23
CA ILE A 9 -22.98 -12.34 -24.41
C ILE A 9 -23.96 -11.18 -24.18
N THR A 10 -25.09 -11.43 -23.54
CA THR A 10 -26.09 -10.38 -23.26
C THR A 10 -25.61 -9.39 -22.21
N VAL A 11 -24.95 -9.86 -21.16
CA VAL A 11 -24.30 -9.00 -20.15
C VAL A 11 -23.14 -8.21 -20.78
N PHE A 12 -22.35 -8.83 -21.64
CA PHE A 12 -21.30 -8.16 -22.40
C PHE A 12 -21.83 -7.04 -23.30
N PHE A 13 -22.94 -7.28 -24.01
CA PHE A 13 -23.56 -6.26 -24.88
C PHE A 13 -24.34 -5.18 -24.11
N LEU A 14 -24.90 -5.48 -22.95
CA LEU A 14 -25.52 -4.47 -22.08
C LEU A 14 -24.49 -3.53 -21.45
N CYS A 15 -23.30 -4.04 -21.14
CA CYS A 15 -22.18 -3.20 -20.73
C CYS A 15 -21.69 -2.29 -21.87
N PHE A 16 -21.80 -2.70 -23.13
CA PHE A 16 -21.33 -1.93 -24.29
C PHE A 16 -22.26 -0.78 -24.70
N LYS A 17 -23.53 -0.80 -24.33
CA LYS A 17 -24.51 0.22 -24.75
C LYS A 17 -24.37 1.58 -24.06
N ASN A 18 -23.65 1.65 -22.93
CA ASN A 18 -23.36 2.89 -22.22
C ASN A 18 -22.01 3.53 -22.58
N PHE A 19 -21.37 3.05 -23.65
CA PHE A 19 -19.99 3.39 -24.01
C PHE A 19 -19.84 4.69 -24.85
N LEU A 20 -20.94 5.36 -25.20
CA LEU A 20 -20.89 6.41 -26.22
C LEU A 20 -21.06 7.86 -25.71
N THR A 21 -21.15 8.11 -24.42
CA THR A 21 -21.28 9.48 -23.90
C THR A 21 -20.46 9.72 -22.64
N GLY A 22 -19.15 9.78 -22.78
CA GLY A 22 -18.29 10.12 -21.66
C GLY A 22 -16.87 10.40 -22.14
N GLN A 23 -16.64 11.56 -22.74
CA GLN A 23 -15.29 12.11 -22.83
C GLN A 23 -14.88 12.47 -21.40
N ILE A 24 -14.16 11.55 -20.76
CA ILE A 24 -13.57 11.79 -19.46
C ILE A 24 -12.17 12.32 -19.70
N ASN A 25 -11.91 13.55 -19.28
CA ASN A 25 -10.59 14.12 -19.09
C ASN A 25 -9.80 13.35 -18.02
N TYR A 26 -9.48 12.10 -18.31
CA TYR A 26 -8.86 11.16 -17.37
C TYR A 26 -7.36 11.36 -17.22
N PHE A 27 -6.74 12.16 -18.11
CA PHE A 27 -5.29 12.27 -18.21
C PHE A 27 -4.67 13.54 -17.64
N GLU A 28 -5.45 14.54 -17.28
CA GLU A 28 -4.90 15.78 -16.71
C GLU A 28 -4.51 15.68 -15.23
N ASN A 29 -4.98 14.63 -14.51
CA ASN A 29 -4.76 14.46 -13.08
C ASN A 29 -3.97 13.20 -12.67
N ASN A 30 -3.36 12.48 -13.60
CA ASN A 30 -2.53 11.32 -13.28
C ASN A 30 -1.09 11.71 -12.93
N SER A 31 -0.92 12.54 -11.92
CA SER A 31 0.33 12.49 -11.16
C SER A 31 0.35 11.20 -10.36
N ILE A 32 1.49 10.52 -10.29
CA ILE A 32 1.73 9.34 -9.43
C ILE A 32 1.29 9.64 -7.99
N PHE A 33 1.41 10.86 -7.57
CA PHE A 33 0.95 11.42 -6.30
C PHE A 33 -0.57 11.27 -6.09
N LEU A 34 -1.39 11.48 -7.13
CA LEU A 34 -2.83 11.27 -7.07
C LEU A 34 -3.23 9.80 -7.17
N ALA A 35 -2.43 8.97 -7.83
CA ALA A 35 -2.68 7.54 -7.91
C ALA A 35 -2.56 6.86 -6.53
N GLU A 36 -1.57 7.20 -5.72
CA GLU A 36 -1.45 6.70 -4.34
C GLU A 36 -2.54 7.27 -3.43
N ALA A 37 -2.89 8.53 -3.60
CA ALA A 37 -3.98 9.16 -2.89
C ALA A 37 -5.35 8.58 -3.28
N GLN A 38 -5.56 8.24 -4.53
CA GLN A 38 -6.72 7.47 -5.01
C GLN A 38 -6.76 6.06 -4.42
N TYR A 39 -5.60 5.51 -4.08
CA TYR A 39 -5.49 4.19 -3.53
C TYR A 39 -6.06 4.05 -2.12
N ASN A 40 -5.97 5.09 -1.29
CA ASN A 40 -6.58 5.11 0.02
C ASN A 40 -8.11 5.23 -0.01
N GLY A 41 -8.74 5.31 -1.18
CA GLY A 41 -10.19 5.41 -1.34
C GLY A 41 -10.77 6.76 -0.89
N TYR A 42 -10.03 7.51 -0.09
CA TYR A 42 -10.49 8.73 0.58
C TYR A 42 -10.29 10.00 -0.25
N ILE A 43 -9.28 10.06 -1.10
CA ILE A 43 -9.04 11.26 -1.92
C ILE A 43 -9.95 11.30 -3.15
N LYS A 44 -10.37 10.14 -3.68
CA LYS A 44 -11.50 10.10 -4.63
C LYS A 44 -12.82 10.51 -3.99
N LEU A 45 -12.96 10.37 -2.66
CA LEU A 45 -14.12 10.81 -1.92
C LEU A 45 -14.25 12.35 -1.89
N PHE A 46 -13.13 13.06 -2.08
CA PHE A 46 -13.09 14.53 -1.98
C PHE A 46 -12.37 15.19 -3.18
N PRO A 47 -12.70 14.84 -4.46
CA PRO A 47 -12.15 15.55 -5.59
C PRO A 47 -12.70 16.97 -5.56
N ASN A 48 -11.83 17.96 -5.40
CA ASN A 48 -12.17 19.39 -5.58
C ASN A 48 -13.33 19.90 -4.73
N ILE A 49 -13.35 19.65 -3.43
CA ILE A 49 -14.12 20.52 -2.57
C ILE A 49 -13.36 21.85 -2.47
N GLU A 50 -13.47 22.69 -3.48
CA GLU A 50 -13.41 24.14 -3.30
C GLU A 50 -14.63 24.51 -2.49
N LEU A 51 -14.57 24.29 -1.17
CA LEU A 51 -15.58 24.83 -0.28
C LEU A 51 -15.50 26.34 -0.42
N GLN A 52 -16.57 26.95 -0.86
CA GLN A 52 -16.76 28.39 -0.73
C GLN A 52 -16.40 28.74 0.70
N LYS A 53 -15.41 29.61 0.89
CA LYS A 53 -15.03 30.10 2.21
C LYS A 53 -16.25 30.75 2.82
N ASP A 54 -16.91 30.08 3.74
CA ASP A 54 -17.92 30.70 4.57
C ASP A 54 -17.21 31.62 5.54
N THR A 55 -17.16 32.91 5.21
CA THR A 55 -16.51 33.96 5.99
C THR A 55 -17.29 34.32 7.25
N THR A 56 -18.48 33.76 7.44
CA THR A 56 -19.35 34.08 8.57
C THR A 56 -18.92 33.45 9.89
N HIS A 57 -18.18 32.31 9.81
CA HIS A 57 -17.73 31.61 11.01
C HIS A 57 -16.45 32.20 11.62
N LYS A 58 -16.36 32.17 12.95
CA LYS A 58 -15.14 32.58 13.70
C LYS A 58 -13.95 31.73 13.27
N TRP A 59 -12.77 32.32 13.26
CA TRP A 59 -11.52 31.69 12.81
C TRP A 59 -11.30 30.28 13.39
N ILE A 60 -11.47 30.08 14.69
CA ILE A 60 -11.30 28.80 15.36
C ILE A 60 -12.26 27.74 14.79
N LYS A 61 -13.54 28.09 14.59
CA LYS A 61 -14.54 27.15 14.06
C LYS A 61 -14.19 26.70 12.65
N ARG A 62 -13.76 27.61 11.79
CA ARG A 62 -13.32 27.27 10.43
C ARG A 62 -12.15 26.31 10.45
N LYS A 63 -11.10 26.57 11.25
CA LYS A 63 -9.91 25.72 11.35
C LYS A 63 -10.22 24.33 11.88
N LEU A 64 -11.15 24.21 12.82
CA LEU A 64 -11.52 22.92 13.38
C LEU A 64 -12.41 22.07 12.44
N PHE A 65 -13.29 22.70 11.66
CA PHE A 65 -14.35 21.97 10.94
C PHE A 65 -14.32 22.12 9.42
N GLU A 66 -13.71 23.16 8.86
CA GLU A 66 -13.94 23.57 7.48
C GLU A 66 -12.68 23.83 6.66
N GLU A 67 -11.52 23.95 7.29
CA GLU A 67 -10.26 24.32 6.62
C GLU A 67 -9.07 23.49 7.11
N ASN A 68 -7.97 23.53 6.33
CA ASN A 68 -6.66 23.10 6.84
C ASN A 68 -6.20 24.02 7.98
N LEU A 69 -5.38 23.51 8.91
CA LEU A 69 -4.84 24.32 9.99
C LEU A 69 -4.04 25.49 9.43
N ILE A 70 -3.08 25.21 8.57
CA ILE A 70 -2.35 26.22 7.81
C ILE A 70 -2.56 25.94 6.33
N SER A 71 -3.00 26.93 5.59
CA SER A 71 -3.14 26.83 4.13
C SER A 71 -2.65 28.14 3.48
N ILE A 72 -1.81 27.96 2.47
CA ILE A 72 -1.42 29.01 1.53
C ILE A 72 -1.97 28.59 0.18
N ASN A 73 -2.75 29.44 -0.45
CA ASN A 73 -3.31 29.20 -1.76
C ASN A 73 -3.07 30.43 -2.61
N ASP A 74 -1.98 30.42 -3.35
CA ASP A 74 -1.54 31.47 -4.25
C ASP A 74 -1.42 30.89 -5.68
N SER A 75 -1.27 31.77 -6.63
CA SER A 75 -1.06 31.40 -8.05
C SER A 75 0.19 30.54 -8.27
N ILE A 76 1.20 30.67 -7.41
CA ILE A 76 2.49 30.00 -7.51
C ILE A 76 2.53 28.76 -6.62
N ALA A 77 1.94 28.79 -5.45
CA ALA A 77 2.05 27.73 -4.46
C ALA A 77 0.73 27.44 -3.75
N LYS A 78 0.41 26.15 -3.62
CA LYS A 78 -0.66 25.65 -2.75
C LYS A 78 0.00 24.80 -1.67
N ILE A 79 -0.10 25.23 -0.42
CA ILE A 79 0.53 24.55 0.70
C ILE A 79 -0.53 24.27 1.76
N SER A 80 -0.55 23.08 2.30
CA SER A 80 -1.36 22.71 3.46
C SER A 80 -0.52 22.02 4.51
N ILE A 81 -0.72 22.43 5.76
CA ILE A 81 -0.11 21.78 6.92
C ILE A 81 -1.22 21.46 7.91
N ASN A 82 -1.31 20.21 8.30
CA ASN A 82 -2.27 19.74 9.26
C ASN A 82 -1.56 18.95 10.38
N PRO A 83 -1.97 19.12 11.64
CA PRO A 83 -1.63 18.14 12.66
C PRO A 83 -2.34 16.86 12.31
N PHE A 84 -1.74 15.74 12.58
CA PHE A 84 -2.50 14.50 12.57
C PHE A 84 -2.49 13.86 13.96
N LEU A 85 -3.67 13.45 14.38
CA LEU A 85 -3.90 12.82 15.66
C LEU A 85 -4.67 11.53 15.44
N ASP A 86 -4.21 10.46 16.10
CA ASP A 86 -4.96 9.23 16.21
C ASP A 86 -4.95 8.83 17.68
N LEU A 87 -6.01 9.25 18.37
CA LEU A 87 -6.21 9.06 19.80
C LEU A 87 -7.36 8.07 19.97
N SER A 88 -7.07 6.87 20.41
CA SER A 88 -8.11 5.88 20.62
C SER A 88 -7.89 5.09 21.89
N ILE A 89 -9.01 4.67 22.46
CA ILE A 89 -9.07 3.73 23.57
C ILE A 89 -9.96 2.57 23.18
N GLY A 90 -9.62 1.38 23.62
CA GLY A 90 -10.37 0.17 23.31
C GLY A 90 -10.21 -0.89 24.37
N VAL A 91 -11.00 -1.92 24.21
CA VAL A 91 -10.97 -3.15 25.04
C VAL A 91 -10.91 -4.33 24.09
N ASP A 92 -10.08 -5.27 24.42
CA ASP A 92 -9.92 -6.52 23.70
C ASP A 92 -10.04 -7.68 24.70
N ASN A 93 -10.76 -8.73 24.32
CA ASN A 93 -11.02 -9.89 25.18
C ASN A 93 -10.17 -11.11 24.82
N GLY A 94 -9.01 -10.97 24.19
CA GLY A 94 -8.12 -12.07 23.85
C GLY A 94 -7.92 -13.09 24.96
N HIS A 95 -6.68 -13.37 25.42
CA HIS A 95 -6.45 -14.27 26.55
C HIS A 95 -6.92 -13.69 27.88
N GLN A 96 -6.74 -12.37 28.04
CA GLN A 96 -7.25 -11.59 29.17
C GLN A 96 -7.84 -10.29 28.64
N THR A 97 -8.92 -9.82 29.25
CA THR A 97 -9.49 -8.52 28.89
C THR A 97 -8.47 -7.42 29.17
N GLN A 98 -8.06 -6.72 28.13
CA GLN A 98 -7.04 -5.69 28.20
C GLN A 98 -7.56 -4.36 27.64
N ILE A 99 -7.18 -3.29 28.32
CA ILE A 99 -7.40 -1.93 27.80
C ILE A 99 -6.25 -1.60 26.84
N ASN A 100 -6.59 -1.32 25.62
CA ASN A 100 -5.68 -0.90 24.58
C ASN A 100 -5.82 0.62 24.35
N PHE A 101 -4.75 1.27 23.94
CA PHE A 101 -4.83 2.64 23.48
C PHE A 101 -3.82 2.89 22.37
N ILE A 102 -4.11 3.87 21.55
CA ILE A 102 -3.20 4.43 20.56
C ILE A 102 -3.14 5.94 20.78
N ASN A 103 -1.94 6.48 20.88
CA ASN A 103 -1.69 7.90 20.98
C ASN A 103 -0.67 8.28 19.91
N THR A 104 -1.17 8.58 18.72
CA THR A 104 -0.38 9.08 17.61
C THR A 104 -0.45 10.60 17.56
N ARG A 105 0.71 11.23 17.49
CA ARG A 105 0.86 12.68 17.31
C ARG A 105 1.79 12.92 16.14
N GLY A 106 1.36 13.76 15.22
CA GLY A 106 2.13 14.01 14.03
C GLY A 106 1.76 15.29 13.31
N ILE A 107 2.42 15.51 12.19
CA ILE A 107 2.19 16.62 11.28
C ILE A 107 2.31 16.12 9.85
N THR A 108 1.43 16.60 9.01
CA THR A 108 1.47 16.38 7.56
C THR A 108 1.71 17.69 6.84
N PHE A 109 2.55 17.63 5.83
CA PHE A 109 2.87 18.74 4.95
C PHE A 109 2.62 18.30 3.51
N LEU A 110 1.79 19.06 2.79
CA LEU A 110 1.55 18.88 1.36
C LEU A 110 1.77 20.21 0.68
N ALA A 111 2.54 20.22 -0.41
CA ALA A 111 2.76 21.41 -1.21
C ALA A 111 2.74 21.09 -2.71
N GLN A 112 2.09 21.96 -3.47
CA GLN A 112 2.23 22.07 -4.91
C GLN A 112 2.86 23.44 -5.20
N ILE A 113 4.08 23.42 -5.75
CA ILE A 113 4.82 24.62 -6.13
C ILE A 113 4.83 24.68 -7.65
N SER A 114 4.29 25.76 -8.20
CA SER A 114 3.96 25.81 -9.62
C SER A 114 3.00 24.66 -10.02
N LYS A 115 2.89 24.37 -11.31
CA LYS A 115 2.06 23.25 -11.78
C LYS A 115 2.80 21.91 -11.79
N ASN A 116 4.09 21.92 -11.55
CA ASN A 116 4.97 20.81 -11.90
C ASN A 116 5.73 20.19 -10.71
N LEU A 117 5.75 20.82 -9.55
CA LEU A 117 6.51 20.36 -8.39
C LEU A 117 5.57 20.08 -7.22
N TYR A 118 5.59 18.84 -6.73
CA TYR A 118 4.79 18.36 -5.61
C TYR A 118 5.71 17.87 -4.50
N LEU A 119 5.40 18.22 -3.27
CA LEU A 119 6.10 17.76 -2.07
C LEU A 119 5.09 17.21 -1.07
N SER A 120 5.42 16.10 -0.45
CA SER A 120 4.70 15.63 0.73
C SER A 120 5.69 15.20 1.80
N SER A 121 5.32 15.43 3.05
CA SER A 121 6.05 14.92 4.20
C SER A 121 5.09 14.61 5.32
N GLU A 122 5.37 13.54 6.03
CA GLU A 122 4.64 13.07 7.19
C GLU A 122 5.63 12.70 8.29
N PHE A 123 5.42 13.23 9.47
CA PHE A 123 6.16 12.87 10.67
C PHE A 123 5.19 12.53 11.78
N TYR A 124 5.42 11.43 12.49
CA TYR A 124 4.61 11.06 13.63
C TYR A 124 5.36 10.23 14.66
N GLU A 125 4.85 10.31 15.88
CA GLU A 125 5.24 9.49 17.02
C GLU A 125 4.01 8.79 17.58
N ASN A 126 4.18 7.55 17.99
CA ASN A 126 3.12 6.73 18.54
C ASN A 126 3.54 6.12 19.88
N GLN A 127 2.61 6.13 20.82
CA GLN A 127 2.65 5.31 22.00
C GLN A 127 1.38 4.46 22.02
N ALA A 128 1.54 3.15 22.12
CA ALA A 128 0.41 2.26 21.98
C ALA A 128 0.47 1.07 22.94
N PHE A 129 -0.68 0.66 23.45
CA PHE A 129 -0.95 -0.67 23.97
C PHE A 129 -1.82 -1.38 22.94
N LEU A 130 -1.26 -2.40 22.30
CA LEU A 130 -1.92 -3.14 21.23
C LEU A 130 -2.57 -4.43 21.78
N PRO A 131 -3.51 -5.05 21.04
CA PRO A 131 -3.97 -6.39 21.29
C PRO A 131 -2.84 -7.41 21.40
N GLU A 132 -3.04 -8.46 22.19
CA GLU A 132 -2.01 -9.45 22.53
C GLU A 132 -1.35 -10.08 21.28
N TYR A 133 -2.13 -10.38 20.26
CA TYR A 133 -1.61 -11.00 19.03
C TYR A 133 -0.60 -10.10 18.26
N TYR A 134 -0.70 -8.77 18.38
CA TYR A 134 0.33 -7.87 17.86
C TYR A 134 1.59 -7.89 18.71
N ASN A 135 1.44 -7.93 20.05
CA ASN A 135 2.60 -7.94 20.95
C ASN A 135 3.46 -9.17 20.71
N LEU A 136 2.84 -10.33 20.52
CA LEU A 136 3.55 -11.58 20.22
C LEU A 136 4.40 -11.48 18.93
N LEU A 137 3.88 -10.86 17.86
CA LEU A 137 4.66 -10.60 16.66
C LEU A 137 5.80 -9.64 16.94
N ILE A 138 5.51 -8.51 17.59
CA ILE A 138 6.49 -7.47 17.88
C ILE A 138 7.61 -8.01 18.75
N ASP A 139 7.31 -8.82 19.74
CA ASP A 139 8.30 -9.44 20.63
C ASP A 139 9.26 -10.35 19.86
N SER A 140 8.76 -11.02 18.81
CA SER A 140 9.58 -11.92 17.99
C SER A 140 10.51 -11.18 17.03
N VAL A 141 10.09 -10.01 16.49
CA VAL A 141 10.79 -9.30 15.42
C VAL A 141 11.27 -7.89 15.77
N LYS A 142 10.83 -7.35 16.92
CA LYS A 142 11.19 -6.02 17.46
C LYS A 142 10.88 -4.84 16.52
N PHE A 143 9.94 -5.00 15.61
CA PHE A 143 9.40 -3.92 14.78
C PHE A 143 7.91 -4.14 14.50
N LEU A 144 7.25 -3.06 14.15
CA LEU A 144 5.87 -3.08 13.68
C LEU A 144 5.87 -3.06 12.14
N PRO A 145 5.19 -4.01 11.48
CA PRO A 145 5.14 -4.06 10.01
C PRO A 145 4.79 -2.69 9.40
N GLY A 146 5.48 -2.31 8.31
CA GLY A 146 5.29 -1.01 7.64
C GLY A 146 5.81 0.20 8.40
N ASN A 147 6.25 0.04 9.63
CA ASN A 147 6.75 1.12 10.48
C ASN A 147 8.22 0.92 10.85
N ASN A 148 8.67 1.64 11.85
CA ASN A 148 10.05 1.61 12.32
C ASN A 148 10.23 0.58 13.45
N TRP A 149 11.45 0.51 13.99
CA TRP A 149 11.76 -0.20 15.22
C TRP A 149 10.85 0.27 16.35
N VAL A 150 10.42 -0.66 17.18
CA VAL A 150 9.68 -0.35 18.40
C VAL A 150 10.62 -0.34 19.60
N LYS A 151 10.36 0.58 20.52
CA LYS A 151 10.94 0.61 21.86
C LYS A 151 9.87 0.20 22.85
N ASP A 152 10.29 -0.42 23.93
CA ASP A 152 9.37 -0.75 25.00
C ASP A 152 8.83 0.52 25.66
N TYR A 153 7.54 0.55 25.91
CA TYR A 153 6.85 1.64 26.57
C TYR A 153 6.04 1.10 27.74
N ARG A 154 6.45 1.44 28.97
CA ARG A 154 5.91 0.88 30.20
C ARG A 154 6.00 -0.65 30.22
N GLU A 155 5.05 -1.33 30.88
CA GLU A 155 5.11 -2.78 31.09
C GLU A 155 4.78 -3.61 29.83
N ARG A 156 3.93 -3.12 28.91
CA ARG A 156 3.44 -3.89 27.76
C ARG A 156 3.21 -3.06 26.49
N GLY A 157 3.60 -1.82 26.51
CA GLY A 157 3.38 -0.90 25.39
C GLY A 157 4.59 -0.80 24.49
N ILE A 158 4.35 -0.16 23.38
CA ILE A 158 5.37 0.17 22.38
C ILE A 158 5.40 1.66 22.10
N ASP A 159 6.60 2.16 21.81
CA ASP A 159 6.87 3.52 21.34
C ASP A 159 7.60 3.41 20.00
N TYR A 160 7.09 4.09 18.99
CA TYR A 160 7.68 4.12 17.66
C TYR A 160 7.33 5.40 16.92
N GLY A 161 8.19 5.80 16.00
CA GLY A 161 7.97 6.99 15.18
C GLY A 161 8.47 6.78 13.76
N LEU A 162 7.94 7.58 12.85
CA LEU A 162 8.34 7.54 11.46
C LEU A 162 8.31 8.93 10.86
N ALA A 163 9.33 9.22 10.04
CA ALA A 163 9.38 10.39 9.19
C ALA A 163 9.48 9.93 7.74
N MET A 164 8.60 10.43 6.90
CA MET A 164 8.55 10.11 5.47
C MET A 164 8.45 11.40 4.67
N GLY A 165 8.93 11.37 3.45
CA GLY A 165 8.77 12.49 2.54
C GLY A 165 9.15 12.14 1.12
N ARG A 166 8.55 12.86 0.17
CA ARG A 166 8.86 12.71 -1.25
C ARG A 166 8.71 14.03 -1.98
N ILE A 167 9.43 14.13 -3.06
CA ILE A 167 9.41 15.23 -4.01
C ILE A 167 9.14 14.61 -5.37
N GLN A 168 8.10 15.08 -6.05
CA GLN A 168 7.76 14.70 -7.42
C GLN A 168 7.84 15.93 -8.31
N TRP A 169 8.60 15.80 -9.38
CA TRP A 169 8.76 16.83 -10.39
C TRP A 169 8.35 16.34 -11.77
N GLN A 170 7.34 16.97 -12.34
CA GLN A 170 6.98 16.77 -13.73
C GLN A 170 7.90 17.65 -14.61
N ALA A 171 9.03 17.06 -14.99
CA ALA A 171 10.08 17.78 -15.75
C ALA A 171 9.60 18.22 -17.13
N THR A 172 8.80 17.38 -17.78
CA THR A 172 8.15 17.62 -19.08
C THR A 172 6.79 16.92 -19.10
N ASP A 173 5.98 17.14 -20.14
CA ASP A 173 4.68 16.47 -20.31
C ASP A 173 4.80 14.94 -20.44
N TRP A 174 5.98 14.44 -20.78
CA TRP A 174 6.25 13.02 -20.98
C TRP A 174 7.21 12.42 -19.94
N MET A 175 7.78 13.22 -19.02
CA MET A 175 8.76 12.75 -18.03
C MET A 175 8.41 13.24 -16.62
N THR A 176 8.29 12.31 -15.69
CA THR A 176 8.12 12.57 -14.25
C THR A 176 9.27 11.94 -13.47
N LEU A 177 9.82 12.69 -12.53
CA LEU A 177 10.84 12.24 -11.58
C LEU A 177 10.28 12.34 -10.17
N GLU A 178 10.49 11.32 -9.37
CA GLU A 178 10.14 11.32 -7.95
C GLU A 178 11.29 10.75 -7.13
N THR A 179 11.58 11.36 -6.01
CA THR A 179 12.57 10.86 -5.06
C THR A 179 12.11 11.13 -3.63
N GLY A 180 12.56 10.29 -2.71
CA GLY A 180 12.20 10.47 -1.31
C GLY A 180 12.65 9.33 -0.42
N PHE A 181 12.19 9.41 0.81
CA PHE A 181 12.19 8.33 1.79
C PHE A 181 10.73 7.98 2.09
N ASN A 182 10.20 7.02 1.39
CA ASN A 182 8.81 6.56 1.47
C ASN A 182 8.70 5.15 0.86
N THR A 183 7.50 4.65 0.67
CA THR A 183 7.22 3.43 -0.09
C THR A 183 6.59 3.76 -1.43
N ILE A 184 6.86 2.93 -2.41
CA ILE A 184 6.18 2.93 -3.71
C ILE A 184 5.16 1.81 -3.72
N ASN A 185 3.96 2.10 -4.20
CA ASN A 185 2.90 1.13 -4.39
C ASN A 185 2.71 0.86 -5.89
N LEU A 186 3.18 -0.29 -6.36
CA LEU A 186 3.17 -0.64 -7.78
C LEU A 186 2.10 -1.69 -8.09
N GLY A 187 0.91 -1.22 -8.45
CA GLY A 187 -0.25 -2.06 -8.77
C GLY A 187 -1.56 -1.44 -8.30
N ASN A 188 -2.66 -2.17 -8.46
CA ASN A 188 -4.01 -1.74 -8.12
C ASN A 188 -4.59 -2.46 -6.90
N GLY A 189 -3.85 -3.42 -6.33
CA GLY A 189 -4.26 -4.20 -5.17
C GLY A 189 -4.39 -3.39 -3.88
N PHE A 190 -5.12 -3.88 -2.90
CA PHE A 190 -5.06 -3.40 -1.52
C PHE A 190 -3.65 -3.60 -0.96
N ARG A 191 -3.05 -4.74 -1.29
CA ARG A 191 -1.64 -5.06 -1.15
C ARG A 191 -1.06 -5.33 -2.55
N ASN A 192 0.21 -5.11 -2.76
CA ASN A 192 0.81 -5.38 -4.08
C ASN A 192 1.97 -6.37 -3.97
N LEU A 193 2.11 -7.23 -4.99
CA LEU A 193 3.07 -8.33 -5.00
C LEU A 193 4.52 -7.86 -5.00
N ILE A 194 4.84 -6.80 -5.74
CA ILE A 194 6.22 -6.41 -6.04
C ILE A 194 6.69 -5.28 -5.13
N LEU A 195 5.99 -4.14 -5.15
CA LEU A 195 6.22 -3.03 -4.24
C LEU A 195 4.89 -2.63 -3.62
N SER A 196 4.84 -2.61 -2.30
CA SER A 196 3.64 -2.27 -1.54
C SER A 196 3.91 -1.12 -0.58
N ASN A 197 2.90 -0.29 -0.35
CA ASN A 197 2.93 0.72 0.69
C ASN A 197 2.93 0.13 2.12
N GLU A 198 2.81 -1.19 2.24
CA GLU A 198 2.94 -1.92 3.50
C GLU A 198 4.39 -2.24 3.86
N ALA A 199 5.32 -2.12 2.92
CA ALA A 199 6.73 -2.22 3.21
C ALA A 199 7.19 -1.09 4.14
N ARG A 200 8.34 -1.28 4.77
CA ARG A 200 9.02 -0.21 5.50
C ARG A 200 9.53 0.84 4.50
N PRO A 201 9.47 2.14 4.80
CA PRO A 201 10.00 3.18 3.91
C PRO A 201 11.48 2.99 3.61
N TYR A 202 11.85 3.29 2.38
CA TYR A 202 13.21 3.19 1.85
C TYR A 202 13.54 4.43 1.00
N PRO A 203 14.81 4.81 0.87
CA PRO A 203 15.21 5.85 -0.08
C PRO A 203 15.11 5.31 -1.50
N TYR A 204 14.54 6.10 -2.41
CA TYR A 204 14.35 5.72 -3.81
C TYR A 204 14.45 6.89 -4.79
N LEU A 205 14.64 6.52 -6.05
CA LEU A 205 14.44 7.36 -7.23
C LEU A 205 13.46 6.63 -8.15
N HIS A 206 12.41 7.31 -8.57
CA HIS A 206 11.41 6.81 -9.50
C HIS A 206 11.35 7.71 -10.72
N MET A 207 11.48 7.12 -11.89
CA MET A 207 11.43 7.81 -13.18
C MET A 207 10.34 7.20 -14.04
N VAL A 208 9.51 8.04 -14.62
CA VAL A 208 8.41 7.63 -15.49
C VAL A 208 8.48 8.40 -16.80
N PHE A 209 8.42 7.66 -17.90
CA PHE A 209 8.36 8.19 -19.25
C PHE A 209 7.05 7.76 -19.88
N ASN A 210 6.24 8.73 -20.29
CA ASN A 210 4.93 8.50 -20.89
C ASN A 210 4.96 8.93 -22.36
N TYR A 211 4.96 7.97 -23.27
CA TYR A 211 4.96 8.25 -24.70
C TYR A 211 3.52 8.23 -25.24
N ARG A 212 3.05 9.42 -25.62
CA ARG A 212 1.73 9.63 -26.28
C ARG A 212 0.55 8.98 -25.56
N LYS A 213 0.64 8.81 -24.24
CA LYS A 213 -0.38 8.15 -23.42
C LYS A 213 -0.69 6.68 -23.84
N LYS A 214 0.17 6.08 -24.67
CA LYS A 214 0.03 4.70 -25.16
C LYS A 214 1.04 3.75 -24.57
N ILE A 215 2.22 4.26 -24.27
CA ILE A 215 3.31 3.48 -23.68
C ILE A 215 3.85 4.24 -22.49
N LEU A 216 3.95 3.57 -21.36
CA LEU A 216 4.56 4.11 -20.17
C LEU A 216 5.74 3.21 -19.78
N LEU A 217 6.92 3.78 -19.69
CA LEU A 217 8.12 3.12 -19.19
C LEU A 217 8.47 3.73 -17.84
N GLY A 218 8.62 2.89 -16.82
CA GLY A 218 9.00 3.34 -15.49
C GLY A 218 10.13 2.54 -14.90
N ASN A 219 10.90 3.20 -14.04
CA ASN A 219 11.96 2.61 -13.25
C ASN A 219 11.91 3.15 -11.82
N VAL A 220 11.85 2.24 -10.86
CA VAL A 220 12.05 2.53 -9.45
C VAL A 220 13.38 1.92 -9.03
N THR A 221 14.33 2.74 -8.61
CA THR A 221 15.59 2.26 -8.02
C THR A 221 15.63 2.68 -6.56
N GLY A 222 15.76 1.73 -5.66
CA GLY A 222 15.77 1.98 -4.22
C GLY A 222 16.90 1.26 -3.51
N ILE A 223 17.11 1.63 -2.24
CA ILE A 223 18.10 1.02 -1.36
C ILE A 223 17.38 0.20 -0.30
N ALA A 224 17.62 -1.10 -0.31
CA ALA A 224 17.16 -2.01 0.73
C ALA A 224 18.33 -2.37 1.65
N TYR A 225 18.05 -2.44 2.94
CA TYR A 225 18.99 -2.91 3.94
C TYR A 225 18.64 -4.33 4.32
N HIS A 226 19.55 -5.26 4.09
CA HIS A 226 19.43 -6.65 4.47
C HIS A 226 20.31 -6.92 5.67
N ASN A 227 19.73 -7.30 6.80
CA ASN A 227 20.50 -7.66 7.99
C ASN A 227 20.74 -9.18 7.97
N SER A 228 22.01 -9.57 7.88
CA SER A 228 22.41 -10.97 7.90
C SER A 228 22.50 -11.56 9.31
N GLN A 229 22.46 -10.71 10.36
CA GLN A 229 22.54 -11.14 11.75
C GLN A 229 21.70 -10.24 12.67
N ILE A 230 21.04 -10.88 13.58
CA ILE A 230 20.25 -10.44 14.69
C ILE A 230 20.80 -9.17 15.38
N ILE A 231 20.06 -8.07 15.27
CA ILE A 231 19.70 -7.05 16.26
C ILE A 231 20.82 -6.22 16.92
N ASP A 232 22.03 -6.66 17.10
CA ASP A 232 22.97 -5.96 17.99
C ASP A 232 23.92 -4.95 17.33
N ASN A 233 24.05 -4.95 15.99
CA ASN A 233 24.90 -3.98 15.29
C ASN A 233 24.26 -3.44 14.02
N ILE A 234 23.68 -2.24 14.11
CA ILE A 234 23.15 -1.47 12.98
C ILE A 234 24.20 -1.23 11.87
N ASN A 235 25.49 -1.38 12.21
CA ASN A 235 26.61 -1.15 11.29
C ASN A 235 26.86 -2.31 10.30
N ASP A 236 26.30 -3.49 10.53
CA ASP A 236 26.50 -4.67 9.67
C ASP A 236 25.38 -4.90 8.64
N ASN A 237 24.50 -3.92 8.45
CA ASN A 237 23.46 -4.00 7.45
C ASN A 237 24.06 -3.97 6.04
N LEU A 238 23.92 -5.06 5.31
CA LEU A 238 24.26 -5.11 3.89
C LEU A 238 23.32 -4.22 3.10
N LYS A 239 23.89 -3.29 2.34
CA LYS A 239 23.13 -2.39 1.47
C LYS A 239 22.95 -3.04 0.11
N ASN A 240 21.72 -3.34 -0.23
CA ASN A 240 21.35 -3.80 -1.56
C ASN A 240 20.66 -2.69 -2.32
N ILE A 241 20.90 -2.63 -3.62
CA ILE A 241 20.10 -1.85 -4.52
C ILE A 241 19.09 -2.80 -5.16
N PHE A 242 17.85 -2.39 -5.17
CA PHE A 242 16.82 -3.01 -6.01
C PHE A 242 16.40 -2.07 -7.13
N SER A 243 15.97 -2.64 -8.22
CA SER A 243 15.41 -1.90 -9.34
C SER A 243 14.14 -2.60 -9.83
N VAL A 244 13.06 -1.85 -9.95
CA VAL A 244 11.84 -2.34 -10.59
C VAL A 244 11.67 -1.60 -11.90
N ASN A 245 11.72 -2.33 -13.00
CA ASN A 245 11.40 -1.82 -14.32
C ASN A 245 9.99 -2.26 -14.69
N TYR A 246 9.22 -1.38 -15.28
CA TYR A 246 7.91 -1.72 -15.80
C TYR A 246 7.63 -1.00 -17.13
N LEU A 247 7.04 -1.75 -18.04
CA LEU A 247 6.59 -1.28 -19.34
C LEU A 247 5.09 -1.53 -19.43
N THR A 248 4.30 -0.46 -19.47
CA THR A 248 2.86 -0.53 -19.59
C THR A 248 2.43 -0.09 -20.97
N PHE A 249 1.63 -0.89 -21.63
CA PHE A 249 1.02 -0.62 -22.91
C PHE A 249 -0.50 -0.45 -22.75
N TYR A 250 -1.06 0.57 -23.38
CA TYR A 250 -2.49 0.88 -23.38
C TYR A 250 -3.06 0.61 -24.76
N PRO A 251 -3.47 -0.64 -25.09
CA PRO A 251 -4.08 -0.95 -26.38
C PRO A 251 -5.45 -0.27 -26.54
N LEU A 252 -6.15 -0.08 -25.46
CA LEU A 252 -7.41 0.67 -25.33
C LEU A 252 -7.31 1.61 -24.14
N GLU A 253 -8.12 2.67 -24.11
CA GLU A 253 -8.20 3.59 -22.96
C GLU A 253 -8.62 2.87 -21.65
N THR A 254 -9.36 1.78 -21.81
CA THR A 254 -9.87 0.97 -20.68
C THR A 254 -9.01 -0.23 -20.34
N LEU A 255 -7.97 -0.53 -21.12
CA LEU A 255 -7.14 -1.73 -20.93
C LEU A 255 -5.67 -1.34 -20.83
N SER A 256 -5.00 -1.77 -19.78
CA SER A 256 -3.55 -1.69 -19.67
C SER A 256 -2.94 -3.07 -19.46
N ILE A 257 -1.79 -3.29 -20.10
CA ILE A 257 -0.98 -4.49 -19.98
C ILE A 257 0.41 -4.04 -19.59
N SER A 258 0.93 -4.58 -18.47
CA SER A 258 2.25 -4.24 -17.97
C SER A 258 3.15 -5.46 -17.91
N LEU A 259 4.39 -5.29 -18.33
CA LEU A 259 5.49 -6.19 -18.04
C LEU A 259 6.30 -5.58 -16.91
N ILE A 260 6.70 -6.37 -15.94
CA ILE A 260 7.35 -5.89 -14.72
C ILE A 260 8.54 -6.79 -14.42
N ASP A 261 9.64 -6.22 -13.95
CA ASP A 261 10.82 -6.95 -13.52
C ASP A 261 11.39 -6.31 -12.25
N LEU A 262 11.33 -7.02 -11.14
CA LEU A 262 12.05 -6.65 -9.91
C LEU A 262 13.41 -7.32 -9.91
N THR A 263 14.47 -6.56 -9.78
CA THR A 263 15.83 -7.06 -9.66
C THR A 263 16.47 -6.61 -8.36
N ILE A 264 17.04 -7.54 -7.62
CA ILE A 264 17.87 -7.26 -6.45
C ILE A 264 19.34 -7.51 -6.81
N PHE A 265 20.18 -6.49 -6.69
CA PHE A 265 21.61 -6.59 -7.01
C PHE A 265 22.41 -7.16 -5.85
N HIS A 266 23.23 -8.14 -6.12
CA HIS A 266 24.12 -8.70 -5.09
C HIS A 266 25.05 -7.62 -4.50
N PRO A 267 25.28 -7.59 -3.19
CA PRO A 267 26.09 -6.55 -2.53
C PRO A 267 27.50 -6.37 -3.10
N SER A 268 28.10 -7.45 -3.62
CA SER A 268 29.43 -7.40 -4.23
C SER A 268 29.52 -6.63 -5.55
N ASN A 269 28.38 -6.26 -6.16
CA ASN A 269 28.37 -5.54 -7.45
C ASN A 269 28.80 -4.06 -7.33
N GLY A 270 28.99 -3.54 -6.10
CA GLY A 270 29.59 -2.23 -5.85
C GLY A 270 28.90 -1.07 -6.58
N TYR A 271 29.68 -0.18 -7.16
CA TYR A 271 29.21 1.03 -7.86
C TYR A 271 28.42 0.77 -9.13
N LEU A 272 28.52 -0.42 -9.75
CA LEU A 272 27.73 -0.78 -10.94
C LEU A 272 26.22 -0.82 -10.68
N ARG A 273 25.82 -0.82 -9.40
CA ARG A 273 24.43 -0.77 -8.98
C ARG A 273 23.67 0.47 -9.47
N PHE A 274 24.36 1.61 -9.62
CA PHE A 274 23.81 2.87 -10.11
C PHE A 274 24.11 3.14 -11.58
N SER A 275 24.52 2.11 -12.31
CA SER A 275 24.81 2.24 -13.73
C SER A 275 23.52 2.19 -14.57
N PRO A 276 23.56 2.61 -15.86
CA PRO A 276 22.45 2.48 -16.79
C PRO A 276 21.89 1.04 -16.93
N TYR A 277 22.62 0.04 -16.47
CA TYR A 277 22.18 -1.37 -16.45
C TYR A 277 20.95 -1.60 -15.57
N THR A 278 20.64 -0.72 -14.60
CA THR A 278 19.41 -0.79 -13.82
C THR A 278 18.16 -0.62 -14.69
N PHE A 279 18.28 0.00 -15.87
CA PHE A 279 17.20 0.18 -16.82
C PHE A 279 17.04 -0.95 -17.83
N ILE A 280 17.94 -1.96 -17.82
CA ILE A 280 17.83 -3.08 -18.74
C ILE A 280 16.75 -4.04 -18.23
N PHE A 281 15.73 -4.20 -19.06
CA PHE A 281 14.54 -4.98 -18.75
C PHE A 281 14.77 -6.51 -18.75
N VAL A 282 15.80 -6.98 -19.46
CA VAL A 282 16.06 -8.42 -19.63
C VAL A 282 17.17 -8.86 -18.67
N PRO A 283 16.85 -9.67 -17.63
CA PRO A 283 17.81 -10.09 -16.61
C PRO A 283 19.04 -10.79 -17.17
N GLU A 284 18.87 -11.64 -18.19
CA GLU A 284 19.94 -12.40 -18.83
C GLU A 284 20.93 -11.47 -19.52
N ILE A 285 20.47 -10.46 -20.25
CA ILE A 285 21.34 -9.45 -20.88
C ILE A 285 22.08 -8.68 -19.80
N ARG A 286 21.42 -8.34 -18.70
CA ARG A 286 22.03 -7.64 -17.58
C ARG A 286 23.12 -8.48 -16.92
N SER A 287 22.88 -9.77 -16.67
CA SER A 287 23.87 -10.69 -16.09
C SER A 287 25.11 -10.86 -16.96
N ILE A 288 24.94 -10.94 -18.27
CA ILE A 288 26.02 -11.03 -19.26
C ILE A 288 26.87 -9.74 -19.25
N LEU A 289 26.23 -8.59 -19.22
CA LEU A 289 26.92 -7.28 -19.24
C LEU A 289 27.66 -7.01 -17.94
N LEU A 290 27.12 -7.42 -16.79
CA LEU A 290 27.76 -7.19 -15.50
C LEU A 290 28.93 -8.12 -15.21
N ARG A 291 29.07 -9.28 -15.91
CA ARG A 291 30.17 -10.27 -15.73
C ARG A 291 30.51 -10.63 -14.27
N LYS A 292 29.56 -10.47 -13.35
CA LYS A 292 29.74 -10.64 -11.90
C LYS A 292 28.62 -11.53 -11.34
N LYS A 293 28.62 -11.75 -10.03
CA LYS A 293 27.64 -12.56 -9.35
C LYS A 293 26.24 -12.15 -9.76
N PRO A 294 25.38 -13.10 -10.11
CA PRO A 294 24.07 -12.84 -10.68
C PRO A 294 23.24 -12.01 -9.71
N SER A 295 22.55 -11.02 -10.26
CA SER A 295 21.43 -10.38 -9.59
C SER A 295 20.25 -11.33 -9.66
N TRP A 296 19.44 -11.41 -8.62
CA TRP A 296 18.18 -12.14 -8.69
C TRP A 296 17.11 -11.25 -9.34
N SER A 297 16.25 -11.86 -10.14
CA SER A 297 15.16 -11.20 -10.84
C SER A 297 13.84 -11.91 -10.66
N LEU A 298 12.78 -11.13 -10.47
CA LEU A 298 11.40 -11.59 -10.36
C LEU A 298 10.57 -10.92 -11.47
N PRO A 299 10.48 -11.54 -12.64
CA PRO A 299 9.63 -11.05 -13.71
C PRO A 299 8.15 -11.25 -13.38
N GLY A 300 7.32 -10.39 -13.96
CA GLY A 300 5.89 -10.47 -13.80
C GLY A 300 5.13 -9.72 -14.87
N CYS A 301 3.82 -9.84 -14.80
CA CYS A 301 2.92 -9.07 -15.65
C CYS A 301 1.68 -8.61 -14.86
N ALA A 302 1.05 -7.55 -15.37
CA ALA A 302 -0.21 -7.07 -14.85
C ALA A 302 -1.19 -6.73 -15.97
N PHE A 303 -2.46 -6.95 -15.73
CA PHE A 303 -3.56 -6.63 -16.62
C PHE A 303 -4.60 -5.85 -15.84
N ASN A 304 -4.99 -4.68 -16.35
CA ASN A 304 -6.01 -3.87 -15.72
C ASN A 304 -7.08 -3.50 -16.74
N ILE A 305 -8.34 -3.65 -16.33
CA ILE A 305 -9.51 -3.16 -17.06
C ILE A 305 -10.14 -2.08 -16.22
N GLU A 306 -10.13 -0.85 -16.74
CA GLU A 306 -10.67 0.33 -16.06
C GLU A 306 -11.92 0.80 -16.79
N LEU A 307 -13.06 0.63 -16.13
CA LEU A 307 -14.37 1.17 -16.54
C LEU A 307 -14.66 2.40 -15.67
N PRO A 308 -15.61 3.27 -16.03
CA PRO A 308 -15.86 4.52 -15.31
C PRO A 308 -16.02 4.37 -13.79
N ASN A 309 -16.68 3.30 -13.35
CA ASN A 309 -16.94 3.05 -11.94
C ASN A 309 -16.32 1.74 -11.42
N ASN A 310 -15.74 0.94 -12.30
CA ASN A 310 -15.28 -0.40 -11.97
C ASN A 310 -13.85 -0.60 -12.45
N LYS A 311 -13.07 -1.32 -11.68
CA LYS A 311 -11.72 -1.73 -12.03
C LYS A 311 -11.55 -3.20 -11.74
N ILE A 312 -11.06 -3.96 -12.70
CA ILE A 312 -10.61 -5.34 -12.54
C ILE A 312 -9.11 -5.33 -12.77
N TYR A 313 -8.36 -5.96 -11.90
CA TYR A 313 -6.91 -6.05 -12.02
C TYR A 313 -6.41 -7.44 -11.71
N TYR A 314 -5.36 -7.81 -12.41
CA TYR A 314 -4.61 -9.04 -12.21
C TYR A 314 -3.13 -8.70 -12.26
N GLN A 315 -2.35 -9.24 -11.33
CA GLN A 315 -0.90 -9.15 -11.32
C GLN A 315 -0.33 -10.53 -11.00
N CYS A 316 0.73 -10.91 -11.67
CA CYS A 316 1.45 -12.12 -11.33
C CYS A 316 2.96 -11.93 -11.45
N THR A 317 3.68 -12.77 -10.73
CA THR A 317 5.14 -12.88 -10.78
C THR A 317 5.53 -14.34 -10.72
N PHE A 318 6.69 -14.68 -11.23
CA PHE A 318 7.21 -16.04 -11.20
C PHE A 318 8.73 -16.03 -10.99
N ASN A 319 9.19 -16.92 -10.14
CA ASN A 319 10.60 -17.15 -9.90
C ASN A 319 11.17 -18.07 -10.99
N ILE A 320 12.04 -17.53 -11.84
CA ILE A 320 12.61 -18.29 -12.97
C ILE A 320 13.69 -19.28 -12.50
N ASP A 321 14.46 -18.91 -11.49
CA ASP A 321 15.66 -19.67 -11.10
C ASP A 321 15.31 -21.11 -10.66
N ASP A 322 14.11 -21.31 -10.12
CA ASP A 322 13.64 -22.60 -9.59
C ASP A 322 12.54 -23.29 -10.40
N VAL A 323 12.03 -22.66 -11.47
CA VAL A 323 10.95 -23.24 -12.30
C VAL A 323 11.37 -24.59 -12.91
N ILE A 324 12.65 -24.77 -13.19
CA ILE A 324 13.18 -26.01 -13.79
C ILE A 324 13.33 -27.11 -12.73
N ALA A 325 13.53 -26.76 -11.46
CA ALA A 325 13.80 -27.70 -10.39
C ALA A 325 12.55 -28.07 -9.57
N ASN A 326 11.58 -27.18 -9.45
CA ASN A 326 10.43 -27.28 -8.54
C ASN A 326 9.09 -27.18 -9.28
N ASN A 327 8.03 -27.51 -8.58
CA ASN A 327 6.67 -27.43 -9.10
C ASN A 327 6.29 -25.96 -9.41
N PHE A 328 5.82 -25.66 -10.63
CA PHE A 328 5.43 -24.31 -11.08
C PHE A 328 4.54 -23.56 -10.07
N LYS A 329 3.61 -24.27 -9.42
CA LYS A 329 2.70 -23.69 -8.42
C LYS A 329 3.43 -23.09 -7.21
N GLN A 330 4.55 -23.66 -6.80
CA GLN A 330 5.33 -23.18 -5.65
C GLN A 330 6.13 -21.91 -5.97
N ASN A 331 6.46 -21.72 -7.25
CA ASN A 331 7.26 -20.59 -7.75
C ASN A 331 6.43 -19.43 -8.31
N PHE A 332 5.12 -19.52 -8.19
CA PHE A 332 4.19 -18.57 -8.78
C PHE A 332 3.46 -17.75 -7.71
N ALA A 333 3.35 -16.46 -7.95
CA ALA A 333 2.53 -15.56 -7.13
C ALA A 333 1.55 -14.81 -8.02
N TYR A 334 0.32 -14.62 -7.54
CA TYR A 334 -0.68 -13.84 -8.25
C TYR A 334 -1.65 -13.14 -7.32
N GLN A 335 -2.19 -12.06 -7.84
CA GLN A 335 -3.21 -11.23 -7.24
C GLN A 335 -4.31 -10.98 -8.25
N LEU A 336 -5.55 -11.16 -7.82
CA LEU A 336 -6.75 -10.84 -8.60
C LEU A 336 -7.65 -9.95 -7.76
N GLY A 337 -8.12 -8.84 -8.33
CA GLY A 337 -9.02 -7.96 -7.61
C GLY A 337 -10.04 -7.25 -8.48
N PHE A 338 -11.08 -6.80 -7.79
CA PHE A 338 -12.17 -6.02 -8.32
C PHE A 338 -12.44 -4.83 -7.39
N CYS A 339 -12.60 -3.65 -7.97
CA CYS A 339 -13.05 -2.45 -7.26
C CYS A 339 -14.23 -1.84 -7.99
N SER A 340 -15.23 -1.38 -7.24
CA SER A 340 -16.36 -0.62 -7.76
C SER A 340 -16.58 0.63 -6.91
N ASN A 341 -16.74 1.79 -7.57
CA ASN A 341 -17.06 3.05 -6.91
C ASN A 341 -18.35 3.59 -7.51
N ILE A 342 -19.44 3.54 -6.75
CA ILE A 342 -20.79 3.93 -7.20
C ILE A 342 -21.12 5.27 -6.56
N ASN A 343 -21.34 6.28 -7.40
CA ASN A 343 -21.83 7.59 -7.01
C ASN A 343 -23.33 7.66 -7.34
N LEU A 344 -24.18 7.72 -6.33
CA LEU A 344 -25.65 7.66 -6.52
C LEU A 344 -26.32 9.04 -6.56
N SER A 345 -25.60 10.10 -6.24
CA SER A 345 -26.09 11.48 -6.32
C SER A 345 -24.94 12.46 -6.43
N ASP A 346 -25.22 13.63 -6.98
CA ASP A 346 -24.21 14.62 -7.38
C ASP A 346 -23.29 15.13 -6.27
N THR A 347 -23.51 14.85 -4.99
CA THR A 347 -22.66 15.45 -3.94
C THR A 347 -22.45 14.66 -2.65
N THR A 348 -23.24 13.63 -2.31
CA THR A 348 -23.27 13.18 -0.91
C THR A 348 -23.24 11.67 -0.65
N PHE A 349 -23.34 10.83 -1.65
CA PHE A 349 -23.38 9.39 -1.48
C PHE A 349 -22.32 8.70 -2.33
N LEU A 350 -21.36 8.04 -1.69
CA LEU A 350 -20.38 7.21 -2.36
C LEU A 350 -20.34 5.82 -1.73
N LEU A 351 -20.50 4.79 -2.53
CA LEU A 351 -20.29 3.40 -2.17
C LEU A 351 -19.04 2.89 -2.89
N SER A 352 -18.06 2.41 -2.12
CA SER A 352 -16.86 1.74 -2.66
C SER A 352 -16.82 0.29 -2.18
N ILE A 353 -16.67 -0.63 -3.10
CA ILE A 353 -16.57 -2.07 -2.84
C ILE A 353 -15.25 -2.57 -3.42
N ARG A 354 -14.53 -3.39 -2.67
CA ARG A 354 -13.32 -4.09 -3.12
C ARG A 354 -13.40 -5.55 -2.73
N ALA A 355 -13.02 -6.41 -3.65
CA ALA A 355 -12.74 -7.81 -3.41
C ALA A 355 -11.37 -8.14 -4.02
N GLU A 356 -10.50 -8.81 -3.25
CA GLU A 356 -9.15 -9.13 -3.68
C GLU A 356 -8.76 -10.52 -3.18
N TYR A 357 -8.11 -11.29 -4.03
CA TYR A 357 -7.52 -12.56 -3.68
C TYR A 357 -6.03 -12.56 -4.03
N ASN A 358 -5.20 -12.91 -3.05
CA ASN A 358 -3.76 -12.98 -3.14
C ASN A 358 -3.30 -14.42 -2.88
N SER A 359 -2.36 -14.90 -3.67
CA SER A 359 -1.74 -16.21 -3.48
C SER A 359 -0.27 -16.14 -3.85
N VAL A 360 0.59 -16.51 -2.92
CA VAL A 360 2.04 -16.54 -3.12
C VAL A 360 2.55 -17.92 -2.76
N GLY A 361 3.23 -18.55 -3.68
CA GLY A 361 3.81 -19.89 -3.51
C GLY A 361 4.98 -19.90 -2.52
N GLU A 362 5.37 -21.09 -2.09
CA GLU A 362 6.40 -21.33 -1.08
C GLU A 362 7.79 -20.85 -1.49
N HIS A 363 8.09 -20.88 -2.80
CA HIS A 363 9.38 -20.52 -3.39
C HIS A 363 9.25 -19.36 -4.38
N ALA A 364 8.16 -18.61 -4.31
CA ALA A 364 7.88 -17.54 -5.26
C ALA A 364 8.89 -16.39 -5.18
N MET A 365 9.52 -16.20 -4.02
CA MET A 365 10.51 -15.16 -3.75
C MET A 365 11.85 -15.71 -3.27
N ASP A 366 12.01 -17.04 -3.25
CA ASP A 366 13.25 -17.70 -2.85
C ASP A 366 14.38 -17.41 -3.82
N ASN A 367 15.60 -17.39 -3.27
CA ASN A 367 16.81 -17.22 -4.06
C ASN A 367 17.96 -18.01 -3.46
N LYS A 368 18.86 -18.46 -4.33
CA LYS A 368 20.14 -19.09 -3.97
C LYS A 368 20.98 -18.25 -3.00
N TYR A 369 20.83 -16.93 -3.05
CA TYR A 369 21.57 -15.99 -2.19
C TYR A 369 20.59 -15.25 -1.28
N PRO A 370 20.50 -15.61 0.02
CA PRO A 370 19.59 -14.93 0.96
C PRO A 370 19.81 -13.41 1.04
N THR A 371 21.01 -12.94 0.71
CA THR A 371 21.33 -11.49 0.64
C THR A 371 20.63 -10.77 -0.51
N THR A 372 19.96 -11.46 -1.40
CA THR A 372 19.20 -10.87 -2.51
C THR A 372 17.70 -11.15 -2.42
N TYR A 373 17.20 -11.55 -1.25
CA TYR A 373 15.76 -11.61 -1.01
C TYR A 373 15.12 -10.21 -1.15
N PRO A 374 13.87 -10.11 -1.61
CA PRO A 374 13.16 -8.84 -1.78
C PRO A 374 12.64 -8.31 -0.43
N ILE A 375 13.54 -8.08 0.51
CA ILE A 375 13.26 -7.60 1.86
C ILE A 375 14.04 -6.33 2.17
N HIS A 376 13.45 -5.50 3.02
CA HIS A 376 14.07 -4.31 3.58
C HIS A 376 13.89 -4.31 5.10
N LEU A 377 14.99 -4.45 5.85
CA LEU A 377 14.98 -4.48 7.31
C LEU A 377 13.93 -5.47 7.85
N TYR A 378 14.02 -6.74 7.42
CA TYR A 378 13.14 -7.87 7.77
C TYR A 378 11.72 -7.80 7.21
N GLN A 379 11.38 -6.81 6.40
CA GLN A 379 10.05 -6.69 5.82
C GLN A 379 10.10 -6.88 4.31
N PRO A 380 9.20 -7.66 3.72
CA PRO A 380 9.09 -7.75 2.27
C PRO A 380 8.85 -6.38 1.63
N LEU A 381 9.40 -6.15 0.45
CA LEU A 381 9.14 -4.94 -0.35
C LEU A 381 7.72 -4.94 -0.92
N GLY A 382 7.17 -6.12 -1.14
CA GLY A 382 5.80 -6.35 -1.59
C GLY A 382 4.82 -6.52 -0.44
N MET A 383 4.03 -7.59 -0.50
CA MET A 383 3.07 -7.95 0.54
C MET A 383 3.79 -8.32 1.85
N TRP A 384 3.29 -7.84 2.97
CA TRP A 384 3.94 -8.01 4.28
C TRP A 384 4.06 -9.47 4.73
N GLN A 385 3.17 -10.33 4.24
CA GLN A 385 3.20 -11.77 4.51
C GLN A 385 4.44 -12.46 3.92
N GLY A 386 5.05 -11.87 2.88
CA GLY A 386 6.18 -12.45 2.16
C GLY A 386 5.73 -13.50 1.16
N GLU A 387 5.96 -14.76 1.45
CA GLU A 387 5.61 -15.91 0.61
C GLU A 387 4.85 -16.99 1.38
N ASN A 388 4.45 -18.08 0.68
CA ASN A 388 3.74 -19.23 1.24
C ASN A 388 2.42 -18.86 1.95
N PHE A 389 1.58 -18.05 1.30
CA PHE A 389 0.29 -17.64 1.86
C PHE A 389 -0.81 -17.53 0.81
N ASN A 390 -2.05 -17.57 1.33
CA ASN A 390 -3.26 -17.19 0.61
C ASN A 390 -4.06 -16.18 1.45
N GLU A 391 -4.61 -15.17 0.81
CA GLU A 391 -5.40 -14.15 1.45
C GLU A 391 -6.62 -13.77 0.59
N LEU A 392 -7.77 -13.61 1.23
CA LEU A 392 -8.98 -13.03 0.65
C LEU A 392 -9.33 -11.76 1.39
N ILE A 393 -9.51 -10.66 0.70
CA ILE A 393 -9.91 -9.37 1.27
C ILE A 393 -11.24 -8.93 0.68
N LEU A 394 -12.15 -8.50 1.55
CA LEU A 394 -13.39 -7.82 1.19
C LEU A 394 -13.45 -6.49 1.94
N GLN A 395 -13.73 -5.43 1.23
CA GLN A 395 -13.86 -4.09 1.81
C GLN A 395 -15.09 -3.39 1.24
N LEU A 396 -15.88 -2.80 2.11
CA LEU A 396 -17.01 -1.95 1.76
C LEU A 396 -16.88 -0.63 2.52
N ASN A 397 -16.94 0.48 1.79
CA ASN A 397 -16.94 1.82 2.36
C ASN A 397 -18.18 2.55 1.84
N LEU A 398 -18.98 3.06 2.75
CA LEU A 398 -20.18 3.83 2.47
C LEU A 398 -20.04 5.21 3.10
N LEU A 399 -19.95 6.24 2.28
CA LEU A 399 -19.96 7.64 2.72
C LEU A 399 -21.30 8.28 2.38
N ILE A 400 -21.96 8.82 3.41
CA ILE A 400 -23.18 9.61 3.28
C ILE A 400 -22.96 10.91 4.02
N GLN A 401 -22.85 12.02 3.30
CA GLN A 401 -22.52 13.34 3.86
C GLN A 401 -21.23 13.30 4.72
N ASN A 402 -21.35 13.37 6.04
CA ASN A 402 -20.24 13.31 7.00
C ASN A 402 -20.09 11.93 7.65
N ASN A 403 -20.93 10.98 7.28
CA ASN A 403 -20.97 9.67 7.92
C ASN A 403 -20.27 8.63 7.03
N LEU A 404 -19.22 8.02 7.53
CA LEU A 404 -18.45 6.98 6.84
C LEU A 404 -18.61 5.65 7.60
N LEU A 405 -19.26 4.69 6.97
CA LEU A 405 -19.31 3.31 7.41
C LEU A 405 -18.30 2.48 6.61
N GLN A 406 -17.47 1.73 7.31
CA GLN A 406 -16.47 0.85 6.70
C GLN A 406 -16.65 -0.56 7.25
N ILE A 407 -16.66 -1.53 6.37
CA ILE A 407 -16.61 -2.96 6.71
C ILE A 407 -15.38 -3.52 6.02
N PHE A 408 -14.52 -4.15 6.78
CA PHE A 408 -13.34 -4.83 6.28
C PHE A 408 -13.35 -6.28 6.76
N THR A 409 -13.08 -7.20 5.85
CA THR A 409 -12.97 -8.63 6.17
C THR A 409 -11.75 -9.19 5.44
N SER A 410 -10.94 -9.97 6.15
CA SER A 410 -9.86 -10.73 5.55
C SER A 410 -9.81 -12.15 6.10
N TYR A 411 -9.52 -13.08 5.21
CA TYR A 411 -9.14 -14.45 5.54
C TYR A 411 -7.70 -14.66 5.12
N GLN A 412 -6.88 -15.17 6.01
CA GLN A 412 -5.46 -15.41 5.78
C GLN A 412 -5.07 -16.82 6.18
N ASN A 413 -4.29 -17.46 5.33
CA ASN A 413 -3.60 -18.70 5.62
C ASN A 413 -2.13 -18.51 5.26
N ILE A 414 -1.28 -18.33 6.27
CA ILE A 414 0.15 -18.06 6.13
C ILE A 414 0.89 -19.24 6.72
N LYS A 415 1.81 -19.82 5.96
CA LYS A 415 2.70 -20.89 6.39
C LYS A 415 4.12 -20.36 6.55
N PRO A 416 4.93 -20.95 7.45
CA PRO A 416 6.32 -20.54 7.61
C PRO A 416 7.11 -20.64 6.30
N SER A 417 7.98 -19.67 6.06
CA SER A 417 9.00 -19.68 5.02
C SER A 417 10.16 -18.77 5.42
N ASP A 418 11.29 -18.86 4.72
CA ASP A 418 12.51 -18.11 5.06
C ASP A 418 12.34 -16.58 4.93
N ILE A 419 11.45 -16.14 4.05
CA ILE A 419 11.17 -14.71 3.78
C ILE A 419 10.03 -14.18 4.63
N ASN A 420 9.27 -15.06 5.26
CA ASN A 420 8.08 -14.68 5.98
C ASN A 420 8.42 -14.13 7.37
N ILE A 421 7.86 -12.96 7.71
CA ILE A 421 7.97 -12.38 9.06
C ILE A 421 7.48 -13.37 10.13
N THR A 422 6.53 -14.23 9.77
CA THR A 422 5.92 -15.19 10.68
C THR A 422 6.67 -16.51 10.79
N ASN A 423 7.86 -16.65 10.21
CA ASN A 423 8.64 -17.90 10.25
C ASN A 423 8.81 -18.45 11.69
N LYS A 424 8.95 -17.56 12.66
CA LYS A 424 9.05 -17.93 14.09
C LYS A 424 7.71 -18.23 14.75
N LEU A 425 6.58 -17.94 14.09
CA LEU A 425 5.25 -17.96 14.67
C LEU A 425 4.45 -19.23 14.33
N GLY A 426 4.94 -20.04 13.39
CA GLY A 426 4.21 -21.20 12.88
C GLY A 426 3.12 -20.83 11.87
N ASN A 427 2.19 -21.76 11.63
CA ASN A 427 1.07 -21.52 10.71
C ASN A 427 0.08 -20.52 11.29
N ILE A 428 -0.25 -19.48 10.54
CA ILE A 428 -1.33 -18.55 10.90
C ILE A 428 -2.50 -18.81 9.97
N ASN A 429 -3.64 -19.16 10.53
CA ASN A 429 -4.90 -19.32 9.81
C ASN A 429 -5.96 -18.53 10.57
N SER A 430 -6.34 -17.38 10.03
CA SER A 430 -7.20 -16.43 10.73
C SER A 430 -8.23 -15.79 9.81
N PHE A 431 -9.37 -15.48 10.42
CA PHE A 431 -10.42 -14.67 9.84
C PHE A 431 -10.58 -13.41 10.68
N TYR A 432 -10.48 -12.26 10.05
CA TYR A 432 -10.62 -10.97 10.71
C TYR A 432 -11.75 -10.17 10.07
N THR A 433 -12.61 -9.59 10.90
CA THR A 433 -13.66 -8.66 10.46
C THR A 433 -13.66 -7.42 11.33
N SER A 434 -13.78 -6.26 10.74
CA SER A 434 -14.02 -5.02 11.46
C SER A 434 -15.15 -4.21 10.82
N ILE A 435 -15.94 -3.57 11.68
CA ILE A 435 -17.00 -2.63 11.30
C ILE A 435 -16.67 -1.32 12.02
N SER A 436 -16.43 -0.28 11.27
CA SER A 436 -16.17 1.04 11.85
C SER A 436 -17.11 2.09 11.29
N TYR A 437 -17.64 2.89 12.20
CA TYR A 437 -18.39 4.10 11.87
C TYR A 437 -17.55 5.31 12.24
N THR A 438 -17.43 6.26 11.30
CA THR A 438 -16.66 7.50 11.49
C THR A 438 -17.52 8.70 11.11
N TYR A 439 -17.66 9.62 12.03
CA TYR A 439 -18.22 10.95 11.74
C TYR A 439 -17.09 11.90 11.36
N LEU A 440 -17.12 12.42 10.13
CA LEU A 440 -16.11 13.33 9.60
C LEU A 440 -16.32 14.72 10.19
N ILE A 441 -15.47 15.09 11.14
CA ILE A 441 -15.49 16.40 11.81
C ILE A 441 -14.97 17.46 10.84
N ASN A 442 -13.83 17.20 10.22
CA ASN A 442 -13.23 18.08 9.20
C ASN A 442 -12.83 17.25 7.99
N LYS A 443 -13.60 17.34 6.92
CA LYS A 443 -13.37 16.60 5.68
C LYS A 443 -12.09 17.03 4.97
N ILE A 444 -11.73 18.30 5.03
CA ILE A 444 -10.57 18.86 4.33
C ILE A 444 -9.29 18.46 5.04
N ALA A 445 -9.25 18.58 6.35
CA ALA A 445 -8.12 18.16 7.15
C ALA A 445 -8.09 16.66 7.45
N GLY A 446 -9.14 15.91 7.08
CA GLY A 446 -9.18 14.43 7.25
C GLY A 446 -9.42 13.98 8.69
N PHE A 447 -10.08 14.78 9.54
CA PHE A 447 -10.36 14.38 10.92
C PHE A 447 -11.75 13.80 11.10
N GLY A 448 -11.84 12.71 11.86
CA GLY A 448 -13.10 12.09 12.24
C GLY A 448 -13.08 11.46 13.63
N ALA A 449 -14.24 11.46 14.27
CA ALA A 449 -14.49 10.65 15.47
C ALA A 449 -15.02 9.29 15.04
N PHE A 450 -14.56 8.22 15.63
CA PHE A 450 -14.93 6.88 15.23
C PHE A 450 -15.24 5.95 16.38
N ILE A 451 -16.01 4.92 16.05
CA ILE A 451 -16.21 3.70 16.83
C ILE A 451 -15.93 2.51 15.92
N GLU A 452 -15.34 1.44 16.46
CA GLU A 452 -14.98 0.24 15.72
C GLU A 452 -15.23 -1.00 16.57
N LEU A 453 -15.83 -1.99 15.95
CA LEU A 453 -15.95 -3.34 16.46
C LEU A 453 -15.07 -4.23 15.56
N SER A 454 -14.27 -5.08 16.17
CA SER A 454 -13.44 -6.04 15.44
C SER A 454 -13.55 -7.42 16.05
N ASP A 455 -13.54 -8.41 15.19
CA ASP A 455 -13.55 -9.82 15.58
C ASP A 455 -12.44 -10.54 14.81
N ARG A 456 -11.61 -11.26 15.54
CA ARG A 456 -10.55 -12.10 14.99
C ARG A 456 -10.76 -13.53 15.47
N ILE A 457 -10.97 -14.43 14.52
CA ILE A 457 -11.15 -15.86 14.76
C ILE A 457 -9.90 -16.58 14.26
N ALA A 458 -9.19 -17.20 15.17
CA ALA A 458 -8.09 -18.10 14.83
C ALA A 458 -8.64 -19.49 14.55
N LEU A 459 -8.26 -20.07 13.40
CA LEU A 459 -8.79 -21.35 12.95
C LEU A 459 -7.90 -22.55 13.35
N ASN A 460 -6.70 -22.30 13.88
CA ASN A 460 -5.78 -23.32 14.39
C ASN A 460 -5.54 -23.13 15.89
N ASN A 461 -5.17 -24.20 16.58
CA ASN A 461 -4.94 -24.19 18.04
C ASN A 461 -3.52 -23.77 18.46
N ASP A 462 -2.74 -23.14 17.58
CA ASP A 462 -1.37 -22.73 17.91
C ASP A 462 -1.33 -21.47 18.78
N PHE A 463 -0.18 -21.21 19.40
CA PHE A 463 0.00 -20.17 20.41
C PHE A 463 -0.45 -18.76 19.99
N TYR A 464 -0.37 -18.45 18.69
CA TYR A 464 -0.82 -17.18 18.09
C TYR A 464 -2.30 -17.16 17.67
N ASN A 465 -2.95 -18.29 17.73
CA ASN A 465 -4.31 -18.47 17.25
C ASN A 465 -5.33 -18.26 18.36
N LYS A 466 -5.41 -17.04 18.86
CA LYS A 466 -6.42 -16.65 19.87
C LYS A 466 -7.52 -15.83 19.20
N ASN A 467 -8.75 -16.20 19.52
CA ASN A 467 -9.90 -15.38 19.17
C ASN A 467 -9.85 -14.09 19.97
N SER A 468 -10.28 -13.01 19.34
CA SER A 468 -10.24 -11.70 19.97
C SER A 468 -11.39 -10.86 19.45
N LEU A 469 -12.28 -10.45 20.35
CA LEU A 469 -13.32 -9.48 20.09
C LEU A 469 -12.90 -8.14 20.68
N GLY A 470 -12.81 -7.12 19.86
CA GLY A 470 -12.34 -5.79 20.21
C GLY A 470 -13.40 -4.72 20.00
N PHE A 471 -13.42 -3.76 20.91
CA PHE A 471 -14.13 -2.50 20.75
C PHE A 471 -13.15 -1.34 20.90
N LYS A 472 -13.21 -0.38 20.01
CA LYS A 472 -12.33 0.80 20.01
C LYS A 472 -13.11 2.05 19.61
N CYS A 473 -12.81 3.18 20.27
CA CYS A 473 -13.35 4.46 19.91
C CYS A 473 -12.29 5.57 20.06
N GLY A 474 -12.49 6.67 19.35
CA GLY A 474 -11.53 7.76 19.42
C GLY A 474 -11.68 8.78 18.30
N ILE A 475 -10.60 9.51 18.10
CA ILE A 475 -10.43 10.48 16.99
C ILE A 475 -9.30 9.97 16.11
N LYS A 476 -9.50 9.94 14.81
CA LYS A 476 -8.49 9.50 13.86
C LYS A 476 -8.30 10.49 12.71
N TYR A 477 -7.08 10.53 12.21
CA TYR A 477 -6.74 11.17 10.94
C TYR A 477 -6.87 10.15 9.81
N LEU A 478 -7.66 10.47 8.78
CA LEU A 478 -8.07 9.53 7.74
C LEU A 478 -7.10 9.43 6.57
N PHE A 479 -6.29 10.46 6.32
CA PHE A 479 -5.39 10.52 5.16
C PHE A 479 -3.98 9.99 5.45
N ARG A 480 -3.84 9.16 6.44
CA ARG A 480 -2.58 8.55 6.83
C ARG A 480 -2.19 7.45 5.85
N ASP A 481 -0.96 7.50 5.32
CA ASP A 481 -0.42 6.47 4.44
C ASP A 481 -0.24 5.13 5.17
N LYS A 482 0.13 5.16 6.44
CA LYS A 482 0.41 4.01 7.28
C LYS A 482 -0.52 3.93 8.48
N SER A 483 -1.57 3.16 8.42
CA SER A 483 -2.45 2.91 9.56
C SER A 483 -2.27 1.49 10.10
N LEU A 484 -2.33 1.33 11.43
CA LEU A 484 -2.31 0.02 12.07
C LEU A 484 -3.45 -0.91 11.61
N ASN A 485 -4.55 -0.32 11.18
CA ASN A 485 -5.73 -1.06 10.72
C ASN A 485 -5.53 -1.82 9.39
N ARG A 486 -4.37 -1.71 8.75
CA ARG A 486 -4.05 -2.51 7.56
C ARG A 486 -3.40 -3.85 7.89
N TRP A 487 -2.94 -4.01 9.12
CA TRP A 487 -2.20 -5.16 9.60
C TRP A 487 -3.13 -6.05 10.41
N HIS A 488 -3.95 -6.83 9.76
CA HIS A 488 -4.81 -7.80 10.40
C HIS A 488 -4.08 -9.15 10.39
N LEU A 489 -3.34 -9.40 11.45
CA LEU A 489 -2.62 -10.66 11.69
C LEU A 489 -3.57 -11.79 12.04
#